data_6e6fea66f75f4f62981b72b15536c062
#
_entry.id   6e6fea66f75f4f62981b72b15536c062
#
_cell.length_a   1.000
_cell.length_b   1.000
_cell.length_c   1.000
_cell.angle_alpha   90.00
_cell.angle_beta   90.00
_cell.angle_gamma   90.00
#
_symmetry.space_group_name_H-M   'P 1'
#
loop_
_entity.id
_entity.type
_entity.pdbx_description
1 polymer ?
#
loop_
_entity_poly.entity_id
_entity_poly.type
_entity_poly.pdbx_seq_one_letter_code
_entity_poly.pdbx_strand_id
1 'polypeptide(L)'
;GMDKQVVTLVTQVEVDENDPAFNNPSKPIGLFYNKEEAEQIQKEKGFIFVEDAGRGYRRVVPSPQPISIIELESIKTLIKNDTLVIAAGGGGIPVIREQHDGFKGIDAVIDKDKTSALLGANIQCDQLIILTAIDYVYINFNTENQQPLKTTNVDELKRYIDENQFAKGSMLPKIEAAISFIENNPKGSVL
;
A
#
# COMPACT_ATOMS: atom_id res chain seq x y z
N GLY A 1 20.18 -2.24 -23.91
CA GLY A 1 19.02 -1.55 -23.35
C GLY A 1 17.75 -2.15 -23.95
N MET A 2 16.64 -2.08 -23.24
CA MET A 2 15.34 -2.49 -23.81
C MET A 2 14.89 -1.43 -24.80
N ASP A 3 14.49 -1.85 -25.99
CA ASP A 3 13.95 -0.95 -27.04
C ASP A 3 12.43 -0.81 -26.85
N LYS A 4 12.02 -0.41 -25.64
CA LYS A 4 10.62 -0.19 -25.27
C LYS A 4 10.39 1.25 -24.84
N GLN A 5 9.25 1.78 -25.21
CA GLN A 5 8.80 3.08 -24.69
C GLN A 5 8.47 2.95 -23.20
N VAL A 6 8.75 4.02 -22.45
CA VAL A 6 8.41 4.12 -21.02
C VAL A 6 7.49 5.32 -20.84
N VAL A 7 6.36 5.12 -20.18
CA VAL A 7 5.38 6.18 -19.88
C VAL A 7 5.13 6.22 -18.39
N THR A 8 5.13 7.42 -17.83
CA THR A 8 4.67 7.66 -16.45
C THR A 8 3.26 8.23 -16.48
N LEU A 9 2.33 7.55 -15.80
CA LEU A 9 0.96 8.01 -15.66
C LEU A 9 0.72 8.56 -14.24
N VAL A 10 0.19 9.77 -14.18
CA VAL A 10 -0.46 10.25 -12.96
C VAL A 10 -1.66 9.34 -12.71
N THR A 11 -1.72 8.75 -11.53
CA THR A 11 -2.69 7.69 -11.24
C THR A 11 -3.60 8.13 -10.10
N GLN A 12 -4.91 8.16 -10.36
CA GLN A 12 -5.95 8.40 -9.39
C GLN A 12 -6.52 7.07 -8.90
N VAL A 13 -6.74 6.96 -7.60
CA VAL A 13 -7.24 5.74 -6.96
C VAL A 13 -8.47 6.08 -6.14
N GLU A 14 -9.57 5.48 -6.51
CA GLU A 14 -10.86 5.65 -5.83
C GLU A 14 -10.82 4.97 -4.47
N VAL A 15 -11.34 5.67 -3.46
CA VAL A 15 -11.52 5.18 -2.09
C VAL A 15 -12.95 5.48 -1.61
N ASP A 16 -13.40 4.77 -0.57
CA ASP A 16 -14.68 5.07 0.08
C ASP A 16 -14.48 6.22 1.07
N GLU A 17 -15.26 7.29 0.94
CA GLU A 17 -15.26 8.41 1.90
C GLU A 17 -15.64 7.99 3.33
N ASN A 18 -16.35 6.87 3.48
CA ASN A 18 -16.76 6.30 4.76
C ASN A 18 -15.79 5.23 5.29
N ASP A 19 -14.63 5.03 4.64
CA ASP A 19 -13.64 4.07 5.12
C ASP A 19 -13.27 4.38 6.58
N PRO A 20 -13.28 3.37 7.49
CA PRO A 20 -12.93 3.56 8.89
C PRO A 20 -11.56 4.21 9.13
N ALA A 21 -10.65 4.12 8.17
CA ALA A 21 -9.33 4.76 8.24
C ALA A 21 -9.42 6.28 8.39
N PHE A 22 -10.48 6.94 7.89
CA PHE A 22 -10.67 8.38 8.07
C PHE A 22 -10.90 8.78 9.53
N ASN A 23 -11.48 7.89 10.32
CA ASN A 23 -11.68 8.09 11.75
C ASN A 23 -10.48 7.61 12.60
N ASN A 24 -9.56 6.83 12.00
CA ASN A 24 -8.41 6.24 12.67
C ASN A 24 -7.12 6.42 11.85
N PRO A 25 -6.60 7.66 11.72
CA PRO A 25 -5.37 7.91 10.96
C PRO A 25 -4.20 7.09 11.52
N SER A 26 -3.54 6.32 10.66
CA SER A 26 -2.47 5.40 11.08
C SER A 26 -1.24 5.41 10.16
N LYS A 27 -1.31 6.04 8.98
CA LYS A 27 -0.20 6.06 8.03
C LYS A 27 0.80 7.15 8.37
N PRO A 28 2.02 6.81 8.83
CA PRO A 28 3.03 7.82 9.15
C PRO A 28 3.55 8.50 7.87
N ILE A 29 3.60 9.83 7.88
CA ILE A 29 4.14 10.65 6.80
C ILE A 29 5.10 11.72 7.31
N GLY A 30 5.88 12.28 6.40
CA GLY A 30 6.77 13.42 6.69
C GLY A 30 7.97 13.08 7.57
N LEU A 31 8.52 14.10 8.20
CA LEU A 31 9.71 14.02 9.03
C LEU A 31 9.40 13.48 10.43
N PHE A 32 10.45 13.15 11.17
CA PHE A 32 10.39 12.88 12.60
C PHE A 32 10.49 14.20 13.37
N TYR A 33 9.68 14.31 14.42
CA TYR A 33 9.63 15.45 15.33
C TYR A 33 9.92 14.98 16.75
N ASN A 34 10.45 15.86 17.58
CA ASN A 34 10.45 15.61 19.02
C ASN A 34 9.04 15.82 19.60
N LYS A 35 8.83 15.47 20.87
CA LYS A 35 7.50 15.51 21.49
C LYS A 35 6.93 16.94 21.55
N GLU A 36 7.76 17.91 21.90
CA GLU A 36 7.36 19.32 22.06
C GLU A 36 6.95 19.93 20.71
N GLU A 37 7.74 19.67 19.66
CA GLU A 37 7.42 20.12 18.31
C GLU A 37 6.10 19.49 17.79
N ALA A 38 5.92 18.19 18.01
CA ALA A 38 4.70 17.49 17.62
C ALA A 38 3.47 18.05 18.34
N GLU A 39 3.54 18.27 19.64
CA GLU A 39 2.46 18.88 20.45
C GLU A 39 2.13 20.30 20.01
N GLN A 40 3.14 21.10 19.68
CA GLN A 40 2.95 22.45 19.17
C GLN A 40 2.22 22.44 17.82
N ILE A 41 2.70 21.66 16.85
CA ILE A 41 2.08 21.56 15.52
C ILE A 41 0.66 20.99 15.63
N GLN A 42 0.43 20.05 16.53
CA GLN A 42 -0.92 19.50 16.78
C GLN A 42 -1.86 20.60 17.26
N LYS A 43 -1.44 21.46 18.18
CA LYS A 43 -2.26 22.60 18.66
C LYS A 43 -2.52 23.63 17.59
N GLU A 44 -1.53 23.93 16.75
CA GLU A 44 -1.64 24.97 15.73
C GLU A 44 -2.42 24.53 14.49
N LYS A 45 -2.26 23.27 14.07
CA LYS A 45 -2.76 22.76 12.78
C LYS A 45 -3.80 21.63 12.89
N GLY A 46 -4.05 21.12 14.10
CA GLY A 46 -4.96 20.00 14.31
C GLY A 46 -4.46 18.66 13.75
N PHE A 47 -3.16 18.54 13.43
CA PHE A 47 -2.58 17.29 12.91
C PHE A 47 -2.47 16.26 14.03
N ILE A 48 -2.55 14.99 13.65
CA ILE A 48 -2.40 13.87 14.58
C ILE A 48 -0.97 13.33 14.46
N PHE A 49 -0.32 13.13 15.60
CA PHE A 49 1.02 12.57 15.68
C PHE A 49 1.02 11.30 16.53
N VAL A 50 1.83 10.33 16.14
CA VAL A 50 2.10 9.11 16.92
C VAL A 50 3.60 8.90 17.05
N GLU A 51 4.00 8.25 18.14
CA GLU A 51 5.38 7.80 18.30
C GLU A 51 5.69 6.67 17.31
N ASP A 52 6.81 6.78 16.60
CA ASP A 52 7.23 5.82 15.59
C ASP A 52 8.50 5.07 16.04
N ALA A 53 8.30 3.98 16.74
CA ALA A 53 9.33 3.01 17.11
C ALA A 53 10.59 3.60 17.79
N GLY A 54 10.42 4.53 18.72
CA GLY A 54 11.51 5.16 19.48
C GLY A 54 12.35 6.16 18.68
N ARG A 55 11.97 6.45 17.43
CA ARG A 55 12.67 7.40 16.55
C ARG A 55 12.15 8.83 16.65
N GLY A 56 11.07 9.04 17.39
CA GLY A 56 10.36 10.31 17.54
C GLY A 56 8.91 10.22 17.07
N TYR A 57 8.29 11.36 16.89
CA TYR A 57 6.88 11.50 16.52
C TYR A 57 6.74 11.77 15.04
N ARG A 58 5.79 11.12 14.40
CA ARG A 58 5.42 11.36 12.99
C ARG A 58 3.95 11.72 12.88
N ARG A 59 3.65 12.63 11.96
CA ARG A 59 2.27 12.88 11.55
C ARG A 59 1.69 11.62 10.96
N VAL A 60 0.46 11.29 11.36
CA VAL A 60 -0.33 10.23 10.73
C VAL A 60 -1.52 10.80 9.97
N VAL A 61 -1.85 10.13 8.87
CA VAL A 61 -2.98 10.45 8.01
C VAL A 61 -3.82 9.19 7.76
N PRO A 62 -5.09 9.34 7.31
CA PRO A 62 -5.90 8.21 6.88
C PRO A 62 -5.22 7.39 5.78
N SER A 63 -5.39 6.07 5.81
CA SER A 63 -4.90 5.17 4.77
C SER A 63 -6.02 4.20 4.37
N PRO A 64 -7.01 4.69 3.58
CA PRO A 64 -8.16 3.90 3.17
C PRO A 64 -7.76 2.80 2.19
N GLN A 65 -8.68 1.83 2.03
CA GLN A 65 -8.50 0.75 1.06
C GLN A 65 -8.73 1.28 -0.37
N PRO A 66 -7.87 0.92 -1.34
CA PRO A 66 -8.10 1.24 -2.75
C PRO A 66 -9.26 0.39 -3.30
N ILE A 67 -10.18 1.03 -4.01
CA ILE A 67 -11.35 0.39 -4.63
C ILE A 67 -11.12 0.16 -6.13
N SER A 68 -10.72 1.22 -6.84
CA SER A 68 -10.50 1.17 -8.28
C SER A 68 -9.37 2.13 -8.69
N ILE A 69 -8.81 1.88 -9.87
CA ILE A 69 -7.80 2.74 -10.51
C ILE A 69 -8.46 3.40 -11.70
N ILE A 70 -8.52 4.72 -11.69
CA ILE A 70 -9.26 5.49 -12.71
C ILE A 70 -8.65 5.30 -14.10
N GLU A 71 -7.31 5.30 -14.19
CA GLU A 71 -6.57 5.16 -15.44
C GLU A 71 -6.36 3.70 -15.88
N LEU A 72 -7.06 2.72 -15.26
CA LEU A 72 -6.82 1.29 -15.50
C LEU A 72 -6.87 0.90 -16.99
N GLU A 73 -7.86 1.36 -17.73
CA GLU A 73 -8.00 1.00 -19.16
C GLU A 73 -6.91 1.65 -20.03
N SER A 74 -6.44 2.84 -19.65
CA SER A 74 -5.27 3.47 -20.29
C SER A 74 -4.00 2.66 -20.04
N ILE A 75 -3.81 2.20 -18.78
CA ILE A 75 -2.68 1.34 -18.41
C ILE A 75 -2.70 0.05 -19.22
N LYS A 76 -3.85 -0.64 -19.28
CA LYS A 76 -4.02 -1.87 -20.08
C LYS A 76 -3.69 -1.65 -21.56
N THR A 77 -4.15 -0.53 -22.12
CA THR A 77 -3.89 -0.18 -23.52
C THR A 77 -2.41 0.01 -23.80
N LEU A 78 -1.71 0.73 -22.94
CA LEU A 78 -0.25 0.94 -23.07
C LEU A 78 0.52 -0.37 -22.96
N ILE A 79 0.19 -1.22 -21.97
CA ILE A 79 0.82 -2.54 -21.79
C ILE A 79 0.60 -3.41 -23.04
N LYS A 80 -0.63 -3.44 -23.56
CA LYS A 80 -0.95 -4.20 -24.79
C LYS A 80 -0.15 -3.74 -26.01
N ASN A 81 0.25 -2.47 -26.04
CA ASN A 81 1.11 -1.91 -27.07
C ASN A 81 2.61 -1.93 -26.69
N ASP A 82 3.03 -2.88 -25.88
CA ASP A 82 4.44 -3.15 -25.48
C ASP A 82 5.14 -1.96 -24.82
N THR A 83 4.39 -1.10 -24.11
CA THR A 83 4.89 0.04 -23.38
C THR A 83 5.11 -0.31 -21.91
N LEU A 84 6.26 0.07 -21.35
CA LEU A 84 6.50 0.00 -19.90
C LEU A 84 5.76 1.15 -19.22
N VAL A 85 4.90 0.83 -18.25
CA VAL A 85 4.08 1.81 -17.56
C VAL A 85 4.53 1.97 -16.12
N ILE A 86 4.87 3.20 -15.73
CA ILE A 86 5.08 3.59 -14.34
C ILE A 86 3.77 4.23 -13.86
N ALA A 87 3.08 3.55 -12.97
CA ALA A 87 1.78 3.97 -12.44
C ALA A 87 1.72 3.88 -10.92
N ALA A 88 0.67 4.41 -10.32
CA ALA A 88 0.37 4.40 -8.88
C ALA A 88 1.38 5.12 -7.98
N GLY A 89 2.62 5.37 -8.38
CA GLY A 89 3.62 6.09 -7.59
C GLY A 89 3.71 5.59 -6.13
N GLY A 90 3.48 6.47 -5.16
CA GLY A 90 3.46 6.14 -3.72
C GLY A 90 2.17 5.52 -3.20
N GLY A 91 1.22 5.16 -4.08
CA GLY A 91 -0.10 4.61 -3.76
C GLY A 91 -1.24 5.21 -4.58
N GLY A 92 -0.94 6.20 -5.43
CA GLY A 92 -1.92 6.94 -6.22
C GLY A 92 -2.49 8.16 -5.49
N ILE A 93 -3.20 9.01 -6.23
CA ILE A 93 -3.91 10.16 -5.70
C ILE A 93 -5.29 9.68 -5.23
N PRO A 94 -5.59 9.75 -3.92
CA PRO A 94 -6.88 9.31 -3.41
C PRO A 94 -7.99 10.24 -3.87
N VAL A 95 -9.02 9.65 -4.45
CA VAL A 95 -10.22 10.36 -4.93
C VAL A 95 -11.49 9.65 -4.47
N ILE A 96 -12.55 10.41 -4.28
CA ILE A 96 -13.90 9.90 -4.07
C ILE A 96 -14.77 10.23 -5.28
N ARG A 97 -15.76 9.39 -5.56
CA ARG A 97 -16.70 9.61 -6.65
C ARG A 97 -17.75 10.63 -6.23
N GLU A 98 -17.99 11.63 -7.08
CA GLU A 98 -19.07 12.60 -6.89
C GLU A 98 -20.35 12.18 -7.65
N GLN A 99 -21.49 12.76 -7.26
CA GLN A 99 -22.82 12.38 -7.77
C GLN A 99 -23.04 12.62 -9.28
N HIS A 100 -22.16 13.35 -9.97
CA HIS A 100 -22.31 13.74 -11.38
C HIS A 100 -21.10 13.29 -12.22
N ASP A 101 -20.67 12.04 -12.07
CA ASP A 101 -19.55 11.40 -12.82
C ASP A 101 -18.17 12.08 -12.69
N GLY A 102 -18.00 12.89 -11.65
CA GLY A 102 -16.71 13.51 -11.33
C GLY A 102 -15.94 12.75 -10.23
N PHE A 103 -14.70 13.17 -10.04
CA PHE A 103 -13.86 12.74 -8.92
C PHE A 103 -13.35 13.95 -8.15
N LYS A 104 -13.32 13.82 -6.82
CA LYS A 104 -12.80 14.84 -5.92
C LYS A 104 -11.66 14.25 -5.11
N GLY A 105 -10.54 14.97 -5.01
CA GLY A 105 -9.44 14.61 -4.13
C GLY A 105 -9.84 14.61 -2.67
N ILE A 106 -9.31 13.68 -1.89
CA ILE A 106 -9.53 13.58 -0.46
C ILE A 106 -8.18 13.46 0.27
N ASP A 107 -8.07 14.06 1.46
CA ASP A 107 -6.84 14.04 2.26
C ASP A 107 -6.58 12.65 2.86
N ALA A 108 -5.76 11.87 2.18
CA ALA A 108 -5.36 10.52 2.60
C ALA A 108 -4.05 10.11 1.92
N VAL A 109 -3.45 9.01 2.36
CA VAL A 109 -2.33 8.35 1.67
C VAL A 109 -2.62 6.87 1.56
N ILE A 110 -2.91 6.41 0.35
CA ILE A 110 -3.16 4.99 0.08
C ILE A 110 -1.85 4.22 0.18
N ASP A 111 -1.90 3.01 0.73
CA ASP A 111 -0.72 2.16 0.79
C ASP A 111 -0.34 1.65 -0.61
N LYS A 112 0.93 1.87 -1.01
CA LYS A 112 1.42 1.49 -2.34
C LYS A 112 1.37 0.00 -2.62
N ASP A 113 1.59 -0.84 -1.59
CA ASP A 113 1.57 -2.29 -1.75
C ASP A 113 0.14 -2.75 -2.07
N LYS A 114 -0.88 -2.17 -1.40
CA LYS A 114 -2.30 -2.43 -1.67
C LYS A 114 -2.73 -1.97 -3.07
N THR A 115 -2.32 -0.77 -3.48
CA THR A 115 -2.61 -0.27 -4.83
C THR A 115 -1.92 -1.13 -5.90
N SER A 116 -0.67 -1.56 -5.66
CA SER A 116 0.05 -2.44 -6.60
C SER A 116 -0.62 -3.80 -6.73
N ALA A 117 -1.10 -4.37 -5.63
CA ALA A 117 -1.86 -5.62 -5.65
C ALA A 117 -3.16 -5.48 -6.44
N LEU A 118 -3.91 -4.39 -6.21
CA LEU A 118 -5.13 -4.07 -6.96
C LEU A 118 -4.84 -3.93 -8.45
N LEU A 119 -3.81 -3.15 -8.82
CA LEU A 119 -3.40 -2.97 -10.22
C LEU A 119 -3.02 -4.31 -10.85
N GLY A 120 -2.12 -5.05 -10.21
CA GLY A 120 -1.64 -6.34 -10.69
C GLY A 120 -2.76 -7.34 -10.94
N ALA A 121 -3.72 -7.43 -10.01
CA ALA A 121 -4.90 -8.29 -10.17
C ALA A 121 -5.78 -7.84 -11.34
N ASN A 122 -6.03 -6.53 -11.49
CA ASN A 122 -6.89 -5.99 -12.55
C ASN A 122 -6.29 -6.12 -13.96
N ILE A 123 -4.96 -6.09 -14.09
CA ILE A 123 -4.28 -6.35 -15.36
C ILE A 123 -3.96 -7.84 -15.57
N GLN A 124 -4.29 -8.69 -14.61
CA GLN A 124 -4.03 -10.14 -14.65
C GLN A 124 -2.55 -10.47 -14.87
N CYS A 125 -1.65 -9.77 -14.16
CA CYS A 125 -0.22 -10.02 -14.32
C CYS A 125 0.17 -11.40 -13.74
N ASP A 126 1.21 -12.02 -14.33
CA ASP A 126 1.69 -13.33 -13.91
C ASP A 126 2.36 -13.29 -12.54
N GLN A 127 2.99 -12.15 -12.21
CA GLN A 127 3.74 -12.03 -10.97
C GLN A 127 3.69 -10.60 -10.41
N LEU A 128 3.43 -10.49 -9.10
CA LEU A 128 3.63 -9.28 -8.31
C LEU A 128 4.96 -9.38 -7.55
N ILE A 129 5.86 -8.44 -7.78
CA ILE A 129 7.16 -8.38 -7.08
C ILE A 129 7.16 -7.21 -6.10
N ILE A 130 7.38 -7.49 -4.82
CA ILE A 130 7.46 -6.50 -3.75
C ILE A 130 8.88 -6.44 -3.20
N LEU A 131 9.62 -5.40 -3.54
CA LEU A 131 10.99 -5.22 -3.04
C LEU A 131 10.99 -4.82 -1.56
N THR A 132 11.82 -5.48 -0.78
CA THR A 132 11.99 -5.24 0.65
C THR A 132 13.48 -5.29 1.04
N ALA A 133 13.81 -4.76 2.22
CA ALA A 133 15.20 -4.70 2.70
C ALA A 133 15.70 -5.99 3.35
N ILE A 134 14.88 -7.04 3.40
CA ILE A 134 15.20 -8.35 4.00
C ILE A 134 15.04 -9.44 2.95
N ASP A 135 15.83 -10.50 3.08
CA ASP A 135 15.90 -11.59 2.09
C ASP A 135 14.63 -12.45 2.03
N TYR A 136 13.93 -12.58 3.14
CA TYR A 136 12.72 -13.38 3.26
C TYR A 136 11.69 -12.71 4.17
N VAL A 137 10.44 -13.11 4.03
CA VAL A 137 9.46 -12.97 5.09
C VAL A 137 9.80 -13.98 6.19
N TYR A 138 9.74 -13.57 7.44
CA TYR A 138 10.05 -14.44 8.58
C TYR A 138 8.86 -14.55 9.51
N ILE A 139 8.69 -15.72 10.12
CA ILE A 139 7.92 -15.91 11.35
C ILE A 139 8.87 -15.89 12.55
N ASN A 140 8.36 -15.54 13.73
CA ASN A 140 9.13 -15.36 14.96
C ASN A 140 10.33 -14.41 14.76
N PHE A 141 10.12 -13.34 14.00
CA PHE A 141 11.18 -12.39 13.63
C PHE A 141 11.88 -11.82 14.87
N ASN A 142 13.22 -11.72 14.80
CA ASN A 142 14.09 -11.28 15.91
C ASN A 142 14.04 -12.15 17.18
N THR A 143 13.67 -13.43 17.07
CA THR A 143 13.77 -14.41 18.16
C THR A 143 14.73 -15.54 17.80
N GLU A 144 15.09 -16.36 18.79
CA GLU A 144 15.92 -17.56 18.58
C GLU A 144 15.24 -18.60 17.66
N ASN A 145 13.91 -18.53 17.54
CA ASN A 145 13.11 -19.43 16.72
C ASN A 145 12.71 -18.79 15.37
N GLN A 146 13.43 -17.76 14.91
CA GLN A 146 13.18 -17.12 13.63
C GLN A 146 13.31 -18.09 12.48
N GLN A 147 12.30 -18.13 11.60
CA GLN A 147 12.27 -19.01 10.43
C GLN A 147 11.90 -18.24 9.16
N PRO A 148 12.64 -18.41 8.04
CA PRO A 148 12.28 -17.80 6.76
C PRO A 148 11.13 -18.57 6.10
N LEU A 149 10.16 -17.84 5.58
CA LEU A 149 9.12 -18.37 4.70
C LEU A 149 9.63 -18.34 3.26
N LYS A 150 10.15 -19.48 2.77
CA LYS A 150 10.65 -19.58 1.39
C LYS A 150 9.53 -19.78 0.37
N THR A 151 8.51 -20.50 0.76
CA THR A 151 7.29 -20.74 -0.01
C THR A 151 6.15 -20.88 0.99
N THR A 152 5.03 -20.25 0.69
CA THR A 152 3.84 -20.27 1.52
C THR A 152 2.59 -20.12 0.67
N ASN A 153 1.41 -20.18 1.27
CA ASN A 153 0.13 -19.99 0.63
C ASN A 153 -0.76 -19.05 1.44
N VAL A 154 -1.90 -18.67 0.86
CA VAL A 154 -2.83 -17.71 1.47
C VAL A 154 -3.32 -18.16 2.85
N ASP A 155 -3.65 -19.43 3.02
CA ASP A 155 -4.20 -19.93 4.28
C ASP A 155 -3.16 -19.90 5.40
N GLU A 156 -1.92 -20.25 5.10
CA GLU A 156 -0.79 -20.13 6.06
C GLU A 156 -0.53 -18.67 6.43
N LEU A 157 -0.52 -17.76 5.44
CA LEU A 157 -0.31 -16.34 5.71
C LEU A 157 -1.42 -15.75 6.58
N LYS A 158 -2.68 -16.10 6.34
CA LYS A 158 -3.81 -15.69 7.19
C LYS A 158 -3.65 -16.18 8.63
N ARG A 159 -3.28 -17.45 8.81
CA ARG A 159 -2.99 -17.99 10.15
C ARG A 159 -1.87 -17.20 10.83
N TYR A 160 -0.78 -16.90 10.14
CA TYR A 160 0.34 -16.12 10.71
C TYR A 160 -0.05 -14.66 11.02
N ILE A 161 -1.00 -14.07 10.28
CA ILE A 161 -1.59 -12.78 10.64
C ILE A 161 -2.33 -12.88 11.97
N ASP A 162 -3.19 -13.90 12.15
CA ASP A 162 -3.96 -14.13 13.37
C ASP A 162 -3.03 -14.37 14.58
N GLU A 163 -1.88 -15.01 14.34
CA GLU A 163 -0.81 -15.22 15.33
C GLU A 163 0.06 -13.97 15.58
N ASN A 164 -0.25 -12.83 14.94
CA ASN A 164 0.51 -11.57 15.01
C ASN A 164 2.00 -11.71 14.65
N GLN A 165 2.34 -12.55 13.69
CA GLN A 165 3.71 -12.80 13.25
C GLN A 165 4.35 -11.63 12.49
N PHE A 166 3.55 -10.70 11.95
CA PHE A 166 4.03 -9.64 11.06
C PHE A 166 3.91 -8.24 11.68
N ALA A 167 4.97 -7.45 11.57
CA ALA A 167 5.00 -6.07 12.07
C ALA A 167 3.97 -5.19 11.34
N LYS A 168 3.04 -4.59 12.10
CA LYS A 168 1.88 -3.82 11.59
C LYS A 168 2.27 -2.63 10.71
N GLY A 169 3.40 -1.97 10.96
CA GLY A 169 3.82 -0.77 10.22
C GLY A 169 4.68 -1.05 8.97
N SER A 170 5.07 -2.30 8.72
CA SER A 170 6.02 -2.62 7.64
C SER A 170 5.70 -3.90 6.88
N MET A 171 5.74 -5.06 7.53
CA MET A 171 5.56 -6.36 6.86
C MET A 171 4.10 -6.71 6.64
N LEU A 172 3.24 -6.47 7.63
CA LEU A 172 1.81 -6.83 7.55
C LEU A 172 1.12 -6.24 6.31
N PRO A 173 1.28 -4.95 5.93
CA PRO A 173 0.65 -4.42 4.71
C PRO A 173 1.09 -5.14 3.43
N LYS A 174 2.34 -5.63 3.36
CA LYS A 174 2.86 -6.40 2.22
C LYS A 174 2.22 -7.77 2.12
N ILE A 175 2.06 -8.44 3.27
CA ILE A 175 1.39 -9.74 3.34
C ILE A 175 -0.09 -9.61 2.98
N GLU A 176 -0.79 -8.59 3.50
CA GLU A 176 -2.18 -8.30 3.14
C GLU A 176 -2.33 -8.03 1.63
N ALA A 177 -1.40 -7.26 1.04
CA ALA A 177 -1.37 -6.99 -0.39
C ALA A 177 -1.13 -8.27 -1.20
N ALA A 178 -0.19 -9.13 -0.78
CA ALA A 178 0.07 -10.42 -1.42
C ALA A 178 -1.15 -11.34 -1.39
N ILE A 179 -1.81 -11.45 -0.25
CA ILE A 179 -3.06 -12.23 -0.10
C ILE A 179 -4.13 -11.68 -1.05
N SER A 180 -4.39 -10.38 -1.00
CA SER A 180 -5.39 -9.71 -1.86
C SER A 180 -5.11 -9.95 -3.34
N PHE A 181 -3.84 -9.88 -3.76
CA PHE A 181 -3.45 -10.15 -5.14
C PHE A 181 -3.80 -11.58 -5.56
N ILE A 182 -3.41 -12.58 -4.76
CA ILE A 182 -3.66 -14.00 -5.08
C ILE A 182 -5.16 -14.34 -5.07
N GLU A 183 -5.93 -13.79 -4.12
CA GLU A 183 -7.38 -14.01 -4.07
C GLU A 183 -8.11 -13.45 -5.29
N ASN A 184 -7.63 -12.33 -5.86
CA ASN A 184 -8.22 -11.70 -7.04
C ASN A 184 -7.54 -12.12 -8.37
N ASN A 185 -6.41 -12.80 -8.31
CA ASN A 185 -5.69 -13.37 -9.45
C ASN A 185 -5.07 -14.73 -9.08
N PRO A 186 -5.87 -15.80 -8.97
CA PRO A 186 -5.42 -17.11 -8.47
C PRO A 186 -4.36 -17.81 -9.34
N LYS A 187 -4.13 -17.34 -10.56
CA LYS A 187 -3.07 -17.84 -11.45
C LYS A 187 -1.73 -17.11 -11.24
N GLY A 188 -1.76 -15.99 -10.56
CA GLY A 188 -0.57 -15.20 -10.29
C GLY A 188 0.31 -15.79 -9.19
N SER A 189 1.49 -15.19 -9.03
CA SER A 189 2.41 -15.46 -7.93
C SER A 189 2.93 -14.16 -7.32
N VAL A 190 3.39 -14.21 -6.07
CA VAL A 190 4.02 -13.05 -5.40
C VAL A 190 5.43 -13.41 -4.99
N LEU A 191 6.36 -12.49 -5.22
CA LEU A 191 7.76 -12.56 -4.84
C LEU A 191 8.17 -11.35 -4.01
#